data_4f340a44b2982d93ba39ebdebca9c3a3
#
_entry.id   4f340a44b2982d93ba39ebdebca9c3a3
#
_cell.length_a   1.000
_cell.length_b   1.000
_cell.length_c   1.000
_cell.angle_alpha   90.00
_cell.angle_beta   90.00
_cell.angle_gamma   90.00
#
_symmetry.space_group_name_H-M   'P 1'
#
loop_
_entity.id
_entity.type
_entity.pdbx_description
1 polymer ?
#
loop_
_entity_poly.entity_id
_entity_poly.type
_entity_poly.pdbx_seq_one_letter_code
_entity_poly.pdbx_strand_id
1 'polypeptide(L)'
;ILSLGGIIQEYSIMHNGQRENLVVNFDNAQGYVDNPYQICKQIGRIAGRIKDARFELDGQEVQVPANENHNSLHGGDRGVSTQVFDGYQVSANEVTLSLNLDPTVDGFPGNLTLMINYILHDNDRLDVTYDITAQSATVYDPTIHIYWALPQGLKDVDVQINGDQRQEVDAEKIPTGKLLANKETAFDFSKPRDLAEAVETLRKEENQKGFDNGYAVEPSMTSPVVEINKKDQKVKIKVFSDRNGLVIFTADPQNGENDRQGIFDSLATEVQTLPDALHHDEFGNVRLAAGEHKQIKIAYQVEGY
;
A
#
# COMPACT_ATOMS: atom_id res chain seq x y z
N ILE A 1 -13.70 8.19 5.58
CA ILE A 1 -12.95 8.40 4.33
C ILE A 1 -12.95 9.89 4.02
N LEU A 2 -11.80 10.45 3.58
CA LEU A 2 -11.67 11.84 3.12
C LEU A 2 -11.57 11.87 1.59
N SER A 3 -12.09 12.95 0.99
CA SER A 3 -11.97 13.17 -0.46
C SER A 3 -10.55 13.49 -0.91
N LEU A 4 -9.75 14.16 -0.09
CA LEU A 4 -8.32 14.38 -0.37
C LEU A 4 -7.60 13.04 -0.35
N GLY A 5 -6.99 12.65 -1.47
CA GLY A 5 -6.22 11.43 -1.61
C GLY A 5 -6.98 10.13 -1.28
N GLY A 6 -8.31 10.16 -1.18
CA GLY A 6 -9.12 9.01 -0.78
C GLY A 6 -8.71 8.39 0.58
N ILE A 7 -8.27 9.23 1.53
CA ILE A 7 -7.65 8.81 2.79
C ILE A 7 -8.63 7.99 3.65
N ILE A 8 -8.17 6.83 4.13
CA ILE A 8 -8.80 6.12 5.24
C ILE A 8 -8.36 6.81 6.54
N GLN A 9 -9.12 7.83 6.98
CA GLN A 9 -8.80 8.57 8.20
C GLN A 9 -9.04 7.75 9.46
N GLU A 10 -10.03 6.88 9.42
CA GLU A 10 -10.41 6.07 10.56
C GLU A 10 -10.92 4.71 10.11
N TYR A 11 -10.41 3.68 10.77
CA TYR A 11 -10.91 2.32 10.74
C TYR A 11 -10.91 1.82 12.18
N SER A 12 -12.07 1.96 12.83
CA SER A 12 -12.20 1.76 14.29
C SER A 12 -13.02 0.54 14.61
N ILE A 13 -12.72 -0.05 15.77
CA ILE A 13 -13.48 -1.11 16.42
C ILE A 13 -13.94 -0.65 17.80
N MET A 14 -14.93 -1.35 18.37
CA MET A 14 -15.31 -1.20 19.77
C MET A 14 -14.53 -2.25 20.58
N HIS A 15 -13.46 -1.85 21.22
CA HIS A 15 -12.60 -2.71 22.02
C HIS A 15 -12.73 -2.36 23.51
N ASN A 16 -13.11 -3.33 24.37
CA ASN A 16 -13.33 -3.14 25.80
C ASN A 16 -14.26 -1.95 26.13
N GLY A 17 -15.28 -1.71 25.29
CA GLY A 17 -16.25 -0.62 25.45
C GLY A 17 -15.73 0.77 25.06
N GLN A 18 -14.55 0.86 24.48
CA GLN A 18 -13.96 2.09 23.94
C GLN A 18 -13.77 1.96 22.43
N ARG A 19 -13.91 3.09 21.71
CA ARG A 19 -13.62 3.18 20.30
C ARG A 19 -12.10 3.29 20.11
N GLU A 20 -11.54 2.33 19.39
CA GLU A 20 -10.11 2.28 19.07
C GLU A 20 -9.91 2.42 17.58
N ASN A 21 -9.16 3.44 17.14
CA ASN A 21 -8.75 3.58 15.75
C ASN A 21 -7.50 2.75 15.49
N LEU A 22 -7.54 1.91 14.47
CA LEU A 22 -6.47 0.95 14.12
C LEU A 22 -5.42 1.53 13.17
N VAL A 23 -5.69 2.69 12.59
CA VAL A 23 -4.80 3.33 11.59
C VAL A 23 -4.21 4.62 12.11
N VAL A 24 -3.02 4.96 11.65
CA VAL A 24 -2.41 6.27 11.92
C VAL A 24 -3.25 7.34 11.27
N ASN A 25 -3.53 8.43 11.99
CA ASN A 25 -4.29 9.56 11.49
C ASN A 25 -3.80 10.90 12.05
N PHE A 26 -4.32 11.97 11.48
CA PHE A 26 -4.13 13.35 11.94
C PHE A 26 -5.45 14.01 12.28
N ASP A 27 -5.43 14.96 13.22
CA ASP A 27 -6.62 15.69 13.69
C ASP A 27 -7.22 16.63 12.62
N ASN A 28 -6.45 16.97 11.60
CA ASN A 28 -6.88 17.88 10.54
C ASN A 28 -6.24 17.55 9.18
N ALA A 29 -6.81 18.11 8.12
CA ALA A 29 -6.35 17.87 6.75
C ALA A 29 -4.91 18.37 6.49
N GLN A 30 -4.46 19.43 7.19
CA GLN A 30 -3.12 19.96 6.99
C GLN A 30 -2.04 18.97 7.38
N GLY A 31 -2.25 18.16 8.44
CA GLY A 31 -1.34 17.08 8.81
C GLY A 31 -1.09 16.09 7.67
N TYR A 32 -2.12 15.77 6.89
CA TYR A 32 -1.98 14.89 5.71
C TYR A 32 -1.28 15.58 4.53
N VAL A 33 -1.43 16.89 4.37
CA VAL A 33 -0.77 17.66 3.29
C VAL A 33 0.73 17.79 3.56
N ASP A 34 1.09 18.12 4.80
CA ASP A 34 2.47 18.41 5.19
C ASP A 34 3.30 17.13 5.42
N ASN A 35 2.64 16.00 5.62
CA ASN A 35 3.32 14.74 5.92
C ASN A 35 3.76 14.01 4.64
N PRO A 36 5.05 13.66 4.49
CA PRO A 36 5.57 13.01 3.29
C PRO A 36 5.27 11.50 3.20
N TYR A 37 4.78 10.87 4.27
CA TYR A 37 4.63 9.41 4.37
C TYR A 37 3.37 8.86 3.70
N GLN A 38 2.57 9.66 2.98
CA GLN A 38 1.36 9.20 2.27
C GLN A 38 0.34 8.49 3.19
N ILE A 39 0.13 8.99 4.41
CA ILE A 39 -0.63 8.34 5.49
C ILE A 39 -2.03 7.93 5.03
N CYS A 40 -2.26 6.63 4.91
CA CYS A 40 -3.52 5.98 4.55
C CYS A 40 -4.18 6.52 3.27
N LYS A 41 -3.37 7.07 2.34
CA LYS A 41 -3.81 7.62 1.06
C LYS A 41 -3.92 6.53 -0.01
N GLN A 42 -4.77 6.80 -0.98
CA GLN A 42 -4.76 6.09 -2.25
C GLN A 42 -3.51 6.47 -3.04
N ILE A 43 -2.83 5.48 -3.57
CA ILE A 43 -1.62 5.62 -4.40
C ILE A 43 -1.97 5.23 -5.84
N GLY A 44 -1.43 5.97 -6.80
CA GLY A 44 -1.61 5.72 -8.23
C GLY A 44 -1.07 6.92 -9.07
N ARG A 45 -0.90 6.79 -10.42
CA ARG A 45 -1.35 5.59 -11.17
C ARG A 45 -0.60 4.32 -10.82
N ILE A 46 0.70 4.39 -10.53
CA ILE A 46 1.53 3.23 -10.20
C ILE A 46 2.00 3.33 -8.77
N ALA A 47 1.73 2.30 -7.99
CA ALA A 47 2.26 2.11 -6.66
C ALA A 47 3.72 1.63 -6.73
N GLY A 48 4.54 2.05 -5.78
CA GLY A 48 5.97 1.77 -5.79
C GLY A 48 6.74 2.63 -6.79
N ARG A 49 7.94 2.16 -7.15
CA ARG A 49 8.87 2.89 -8.02
C ARG A 49 8.73 2.48 -9.48
N ILE A 50 8.99 3.43 -10.37
CA ILE A 50 9.25 3.21 -11.80
C ILE A 50 10.69 3.67 -12.04
N LYS A 51 11.55 2.74 -12.45
CA LYS A 51 12.95 3.02 -12.74
C LYS A 51 13.10 4.12 -13.80
N ASP A 52 14.02 5.05 -13.57
CA ASP A 52 14.32 6.18 -14.46
C ASP A 52 13.08 7.02 -14.86
N ALA A 53 11.95 6.88 -14.13
CA ALA A 53 10.66 7.50 -14.43
C ALA A 53 10.22 7.32 -15.90
N ARG A 54 10.51 6.18 -16.52
CA ARG A 54 10.17 5.87 -17.91
C ARG A 54 9.77 4.40 -18.06
N PHE A 55 9.01 4.11 -19.09
CA PHE A 55 8.62 2.73 -19.45
C PHE A 55 8.17 2.69 -20.91
N GLU A 56 7.98 1.49 -21.43
CA GLU A 56 7.42 1.30 -22.77
C GLU A 56 5.90 1.08 -22.70
N LEU A 57 5.14 1.79 -23.54
CA LEU A 57 3.72 1.60 -23.76
C LEU A 57 3.44 1.59 -25.27
N ASP A 58 2.85 0.49 -25.78
CA ASP A 58 2.54 0.30 -27.19
C ASP A 58 3.74 0.55 -28.14
N GLY A 59 4.94 0.11 -27.74
CA GLY A 59 6.17 0.24 -28.52
C GLY A 59 6.77 1.65 -28.52
N GLN A 60 6.30 2.52 -27.63
CA GLN A 60 6.83 3.88 -27.47
C GLN A 60 7.36 4.08 -26.05
N GLU A 61 8.53 4.71 -25.93
CA GLU A 61 9.05 5.13 -24.63
C GLU A 61 8.21 6.30 -24.09
N VAL A 62 7.74 6.15 -22.87
CA VAL A 62 6.97 7.16 -22.12
C VAL A 62 7.80 7.64 -20.95
N GLN A 63 7.95 8.95 -20.82
CA GLN A 63 8.55 9.62 -19.66
C GLN A 63 7.44 10.16 -18.75
N VAL A 64 7.51 9.83 -17.46
CA VAL A 64 6.59 10.36 -16.44
C VAL A 64 7.35 11.25 -15.45
N PRO A 65 6.65 12.01 -14.58
CA PRO A 65 7.33 12.85 -13.59
C PRO A 65 8.21 12.02 -12.63
N ALA A 66 9.47 12.45 -12.48
CA ALA A 66 10.36 11.95 -11.46
C ALA A 66 10.19 12.78 -10.18
N ASN A 67 10.06 12.13 -9.02
CA ASN A 67 9.93 12.76 -7.71
C ASN A 67 10.84 12.15 -6.63
N GLU A 68 11.59 11.11 -7.00
CA GLU A 68 12.60 10.51 -6.14
C GLU A 68 13.89 10.32 -6.95
N ASN A 69 14.83 11.27 -6.86
CA ASN A 69 16.01 11.37 -7.73
C ASN A 69 15.59 11.39 -9.21
N HIS A 70 15.92 10.34 -9.98
CA HIS A 70 15.52 10.17 -11.38
C HIS A 70 14.37 9.17 -11.56
N ASN A 71 13.89 8.57 -10.47
CA ASN A 71 12.81 7.59 -10.47
C ASN A 71 11.45 8.26 -10.20
N SER A 72 10.37 7.61 -10.59
CA SER A 72 9.01 7.99 -10.17
C SER A 72 8.58 7.10 -9.02
N LEU A 73 8.08 7.69 -7.94
CA LEU A 73 7.55 7.00 -6.78
C LEU A 73 6.08 7.36 -6.57
N HIS A 74 5.23 6.34 -6.40
CA HIS A 74 3.83 6.47 -6.02
C HIS A 74 2.99 7.39 -6.92
N GLY A 75 3.29 7.42 -8.22
CA GLY A 75 2.58 8.25 -9.20
C GLY A 75 3.06 9.69 -9.31
N GLY A 76 4.18 10.06 -8.63
CA GLY A 76 4.76 11.40 -8.68
C GLY A 76 4.05 12.42 -7.80
N ASP A 77 4.54 13.67 -7.81
CA ASP A 77 4.06 14.76 -6.94
C ASP A 77 2.59 15.14 -7.16
N ARG A 78 2.04 14.83 -8.32
CA ARG A 78 0.64 15.08 -8.67
C ARG A 78 -0.17 13.81 -8.85
N GLY A 79 0.30 12.71 -8.27
CA GLY A 79 -0.38 11.42 -8.29
C GLY A 79 -1.72 11.43 -7.55
N VAL A 80 -2.41 10.31 -7.58
CA VAL A 80 -3.73 10.10 -6.97
C VAL A 80 -3.80 10.55 -5.52
N SER A 81 -2.71 10.39 -4.76
CA SER A 81 -2.62 10.75 -3.34
C SER A 81 -2.75 12.25 -3.03
N THR A 82 -2.59 13.10 -4.04
CA THR A 82 -2.69 14.57 -3.90
C THR A 82 -3.97 15.12 -4.52
N GLN A 83 -4.76 14.29 -5.17
CA GLN A 83 -6.00 14.70 -5.83
C GLN A 83 -7.17 14.77 -4.84
N VAL A 84 -8.14 15.62 -5.17
CA VAL A 84 -9.42 15.67 -4.46
C VAL A 84 -10.46 14.91 -5.28
N PHE A 85 -10.97 13.85 -4.71
CA PHE A 85 -12.00 13.03 -5.33
C PHE A 85 -13.38 13.66 -5.20
N ASP A 86 -14.21 13.50 -6.21
CA ASP A 86 -15.65 13.60 -6.04
C ASP A 86 -16.13 12.36 -5.29
N GLY A 87 -17.03 12.56 -4.31
CA GLY A 87 -17.48 11.45 -3.47
C GLY A 87 -18.92 11.57 -3.07
N TYR A 88 -19.58 10.42 -2.92
CA TYR A 88 -20.94 10.35 -2.41
C TYR A 88 -21.14 9.10 -1.55
N GLN A 89 -21.97 9.25 -0.53
CA GLN A 89 -22.39 8.16 0.32
C GLN A 89 -23.55 7.43 -0.35
N VAL A 90 -23.33 6.14 -0.65
CA VAL A 90 -24.33 5.28 -1.30
C VAL A 90 -25.34 4.76 -0.28
N SER A 91 -24.85 4.38 0.91
CA SER A 91 -25.65 3.88 2.03
C SER A 91 -24.98 4.20 3.36
N ALA A 92 -25.52 3.71 4.47
CA ALA A 92 -24.93 3.92 5.80
C ALA A 92 -23.50 3.35 5.94
N ASN A 93 -23.18 2.32 5.16
CA ASN A 93 -21.92 1.59 5.22
C ASN A 93 -21.16 1.56 3.88
N GLU A 94 -21.56 2.40 2.92
CA GLU A 94 -20.96 2.40 1.58
C GLU A 94 -20.70 3.83 1.08
N VAL A 95 -19.47 4.05 0.60
CA VAL A 95 -19.00 5.31 0.00
C VAL A 95 -18.35 5.01 -1.34
N THR A 96 -18.64 5.82 -2.36
CA THR A 96 -17.94 5.79 -3.64
C THR A 96 -17.21 7.11 -3.85
N LEU A 97 -15.96 7.01 -4.23
CA LEU A 97 -15.12 8.12 -4.70
C LEU A 97 -14.89 7.99 -6.20
N SER A 98 -14.79 9.10 -6.92
CA SER A 98 -14.46 9.12 -8.34
C SER A 98 -13.43 10.18 -8.69
N LEU A 99 -12.59 9.89 -9.68
CA LEU A 99 -11.55 10.77 -10.17
C LEU A 99 -11.33 10.54 -11.67
N ASN A 100 -11.21 11.61 -12.44
CA ASN A 100 -10.76 11.55 -13.83
C ASN A 100 -9.30 11.99 -13.89
N LEU A 101 -8.48 11.17 -14.50
CA LEU A 101 -7.05 11.41 -14.70
C LEU A 101 -6.76 11.56 -16.19
N ASP A 102 -5.96 12.54 -16.52
CA ASP A 102 -5.41 12.77 -17.85
C ASP A 102 -3.94 13.23 -17.74
N PRO A 103 -3.18 13.27 -18.84
CA PRO A 103 -1.77 13.66 -18.80
C PRO A 103 -1.49 15.05 -18.24
N THR A 104 -2.46 15.96 -18.27
CA THR A 104 -2.29 17.31 -17.72
C THR A 104 -2.42 17.34 -16.18
N VAL A 105 -3.10 16.34 -15.61
CA VAL A 105 -3.29 16.20 -14.17
C VAL A 105 -2.06 15.59 -13.52
N ASP A 106 -1.64 14.40 -13.94
CA ASP A 106 -0.60 13.63 -13.26
C ASP A 106 0.67 13.35 -14.10
N GLY A 107 0.64 13.71 -15.39
CA GLY A 107 1.78 13.51 -16.29
C GLY A 107 1.94 12.10 -16.84
N PHE A 108 1.03 11.17 -16.50
CA PHE A 108 1.00 9.82 -17.07
C PHE A 108 0.23 9.80 -18.39
N PRO A 109 0.51 8.85 -19.31
CA PRO A 109 -0.16 8.78 -20.59
C PRO A 109 -1.63 8.36 -20.44
N GLY A 110 -2.46 8.83 -21.37
CA GLY A 110 -3.84 8.40 -21.54
C GLY A 110 -4.82 8.90 -20.48
N ASN A 111 -6.09 8.87 -20.86
CA ASN A 111 -7.19 9.28 -19.99
C ASN A 111 -7.78 8.07 -19.28
N LEU A 112 -8.10 8.24 -18.01
CA LEU A 112 -8.58 7.19 -17.11
C LEU A 112 -9.69 7.74 -16.21
N THR A 113 -10.78 7.01 -16.10
CA THR A 113 -11.78 7.21 -15.04
C THR A 113 -11.58 6.16 -13.97
N LEU A 114 -11.43 6.62 -12.73
CA LEU A 114 -11.29 5.81 -11.54
C LEU A 114 -12.53 5.96 -10.66
N MET A 115 -13.11 4.85 -10.25
CA MET A 115 -14.10 4.80 -9.18
C MET A 115 -13.56 3.88 -8.09
N ILE A 116 -13.67 4.31 -6.82
CA ILE A 116 -13.27 3.50 -5.65
C ILE A 116 -14.50 3.35 -4.76
N ASN A 117 -14.94 2.12 -4.60
CA ASN A 117 -16.06 1.78 -3.74
C ASN A 117 -15.55 1.18 -2.42
N TYR A 118 -15.98 1.71 -1.30
CA TYR A 118 -15.68 1.25 0.05
C TYR A 118 -16.96 0.73 0.70
N ILE A 119 -16.94 -0.54 1.13
CA ILE A 119 -18.06 -1.16 1.84
C ILE A 119 -17.56 -1.70 3.18
N LEU A 120 -18.11 -1.15 4.28
CA LEU A 120 -17.87 -1.68 5.62
C LEU A 120 -19.01 -2.64 6.00
N HIS A 121 -18.63 -3.89 6.27
CA HIS A 121 -19.57 -4.95 6.67
C HIS A 121 -19.71 -5.05 8.20
N ASP A 122 -20.80 -5.63 8.67
CA ASP A 122 -21.12 -5.79 10.10
C ASP A 122 -20.12 -6.68 10.87
N ASN A 123 -19.31 -7.45 10.14
CA ASN A 123 -18.24 -8.30 10.70
C ASN A 123 -16.88 -7.62 10.70
N ASP A 124 -16.85 -6.30 10.72
CA ASP A 124 -15.63 -5.48 10.71
C ASP A 124 -14.69 -5.74 9.53
N ARG A 125 -15.27 -6.11 8.39
CA ARG A 125 -14.58 -6.23 7.12
C ARG A 125 -14.82 -4.98 6.27
N LEU A 126 -13.76 -4.36 5.79
CA LEU A 126 -13.78 -3.28 4.82
C LEU A 126 -13.34 -3.82 3.46
N ASP A 127 -14.26 -3.87 2.51
CA ASP A 127 -13.95 -4.16 1.10
C ASP A 127 -13.70 -2.85 0.34
N VAL A 128 -12.65 -2.83 -0.47
CA VAL A 128 -12.30 -1.73 -1.37
C VAL A 128 -12.21 -2.26 -2.79
N THR A 129 -13.05 -1.76 -3.67
CA THR A 129 -13.05 -2.14 -5.08
C THR A 129 -12.70 -0.92 -5.94
N TYR A 130 -11.72 -1.08 -6.79
CA TYR A 130 -11.38 -0.12 -7.84
C TYR A 130 -12.03 -0.56 -9.14
N ASP A 131 -12.84 0.32 -9.72
CA ASP A 131 -13.38 0.22 -11.06
C ASP A 131 -12.66 1.23 -11.95
N ILE A 132 -11.94 0.72 -12.94
CA ILE A 132 -11.01 1.49 -13.77
C ILE A 132 -11.47 1.39 -15.21
N THR A 133 -11.69 2.54 -15.86
CA THR A 133 -12.01 2.58 -17.30
C THR A 133 -10.96 3.44 -18.01
N ALA A 134 -10.18 2.82 -18.87
CA ALA A 134 -9.18 3.50 -19.70
C ALA A 134 -9.83 4.00 -21.01
N GLN A 135 -9.88 5.31 -21.24
CA GLN A 135 -10.36 5.86 -22.51
C GLN A 135 -9.27 5.82 -23.59
N SER A 136 -8.03 5.76 -23.21
CA SER A 136 -6.86 5.59 -24.09
C SER A 136 -5.83 4.69 -23.40
N ALA A 137 -4.88 4.14 -24.16
CA ALA A 137 -3.84 3.29 -23.59
C ALA A 137 -3.12 4.00 -22.44
N THR A 138 -2.96 3.30 -21.32
CA THR A 138 -2.37 3.82 -20.07
C THR A 138 -1.82 2.72 -19.20
N VAL A 139 -1.43 3.08 -17.98
CA VAL A 139 -1.00 2.16 -16.91
C VAL A 139 -1.76 2.46 -15.62
N TYR A 140 -2.08 1.42 -14.84
CA TYR A 140 -2.69 1.60 -13.54
C TYR A 140 -2.48 0.40 -12.61
N ASP A 141 -1.87 0.64 -11.46
CA ASP A 141 -1.73 -0.31 -10.35
C ASP A 141 -1.80 0.45 -9.02
N PRO A 142 -2.99 0.53 -8.40
CA PRO A 142 -3.18 1.28 -7.17
C PRO A 142 -2.78 0.48 -5.94
N THR A 143 -2.55 1.20 -4.84
CA THR A 143 -2.58 0.64 -3.49
C THR A 143 -3.17 1.64 -2.51
N ILE A 144 -3.46 1.20 -1.28
CA ILE A 144 -3.66 2.07 -0.13
C ILE A 144 -2.42 1.97 0.73
N HIS A 145 -1.74 3.08 0.95
CA HIS A 145 -0.57 3.15 1.83
C HIS A 145 -1.03 3.16 3.28
N ILE A 146 -1.71 2.07 3.71
CA ILE A 146 -2.34 2.01 5.02
C ILE A 146 -1.29 1.79 6.11
N TYR A 147 -1.33 2.59 7.17
CA TYR A 147 -0.46 2.48 8.34
C TYR A 147 -1.25 1.98 9.54
N TRP A 148 -0.98 0.77 9.95
CA TRP A 148 -1.53 0.18 11.17
C TRP A 148 -0.82 0.77 12.39
N ALA A 149 -1.59 1.43 13.26
CA ALA A 149 -1.06 2.09 14.44
C ALA A 149 -0.57 1.06 15.48
N LEU A 150 0.66 1.24 15.92
CA LEU A 150 1.32 0.43 16.94
C LEU A 150 1.86 1.37 18.04
N PRO A 151 0.98 2.00 18.84
CA PRO A 151 1.38 3.07 19.76
C PRO A 151 2.32 2.60 20.87
N GLN A 152 2.45 1.30 21.09
CA GLN A 152 3.39 0.70 22.03
C GLN A 152 4.66 0.17 21.35
N GLY A 153 4.86 0.49 20.07
CA GLY A 153 5.96 0.01 19.25
C GLY A 153 5.71 -1.37 18.66
N LEU A 154 6.77 -1.98 18.15
CA LEU A 154 6.69 -3.22 17.39
C LEU A 154 6.66 -4.51 18.22
N LYS A 155 6.89 -4.40 19.53
CA LYS A 155 6.90 -5.56 20.43
C LYS A 155 5.49 -6.11 20.62
N ASP A 156 5.39 -7.43 20.80
CA ASP A 156 4.12 -8.16 20.94
C ASP A 156 3.19 -8.02 19.72
N VAL A 157 3.77 -7.72 18.56
CA VAL A 157 3.10 -7.70 17.26
C VAL A 157 3.67 -8.82 16.39
N ASP A 158 2.90 -9.87 16.16
CA ASP A 158 3.29 -10.92 15.24
C ASP A 158 2.80 -10.58 13.83
N VAL A 159 3.66 -10.77 12.85
CA VAL A 159 3.35 -10.66 11.42
C VAL A 159 3.49 -12.05 10.78
N GLN A 160 2.55 -12.40 9.92
CA GLN A 160 2.64 -13.56 9.04
C GLN A 160 2.29 -13.15 7.61
N ILE A 161 3.13 -13.54 6.64
CA ILE A 161 2.96 -13.24 5.21
C ILE A 161 2.79 -14.55 4.46
N ASN A 162 1.75 -14.63 3.61
CA ASN A 162 1.52 -15.76 2.72
C ASN A 162 2.38 -15.63 1.45
N GLY A 163 3.68 -15.74 1.62
CA GLY A 163 4.68 -15.64 0.57
C GLY A 163 6.07 -16.02 1.10
N ASP A 164 6.82 -16.74 0.30
CA ASP A 164 8.13 -17.27 0.67
C ASP A 164 9.30 -16.58 -0.04
N GLN A 165 9.00 -15.57 -0.86
CA GLN A 165 9.99 -14.81 -1.62
C GLN A 165 9.76 -13.31 -1.49
N ARG A 166 10.83 -12.54 -1.67
CA ARG A 166 10.82 -11.08 -1.78
C ARG A 166 11.55 -10.61 -3.01
N GLN A 167 11.27 -9.41 -3.46
CA GLN A 167 12.03 -8.77 -4.52
C GLN A 167 13.45 -8.44 -4.05
N GLU A 168 14.45 -8.76 -4.88
CA GLU A 168 15.77 -8.16 -4.78
C GLU A 168 15.68 -6.72 -5.27
N VAL A 169 16.25 -5.79 -4.52
CA VAL A 169 16.32 -4.37 -4.89
C VAL A 169 17.77 -3.88 -4.89
N ASP A 170 18.03 -2.89 -5.71
CA ASP A 170 19.34 -2.20 -5.71
C ASP A 170 19.43 -1.13 -4.59
N ALA A 171 20.49 -0.32 -4.62
CA ALA A 171 20.75 0.72 -3.62
C ALA A 171 19.70 1.85 -3.63
N GLU A 172 18.96 2.03 -4.73
CA GLU A 172 17.87 2.99 -4.90
C GLU A 172 16.48 2.39 -4.65
N LYS A 173 16.45 1.17 -4.11
CA LYS A 173 15.22 0.40 -3.87
C LYS A 173 14.44 0.04 -5.15
N ILE A 174 15.13 0.01 -6.29
CA ILE A 174 14.55 -0.43 -7.56
C ILE A 174 14.67 -1.96 -7.67
N PRO A 175 13.58 -2.67 -7.99
CA PRO A 175 13.62 -4.11 -8.22
C PRO A 175 14.58 -4.49 -9.35
N THR A 176 15.36 -5.56 -9.13
CA THR A 176 16.33 -6.08 -10.11
C THR A 176 15.72 -7.11 -11.07
N GLY A 177 14.45 -7.45 -10.90
CA GLY A 177 13.78 -8.54 -11.61
C GLY A 177 13.90 -9.90 -10.92
N LYS A 178 14.69 -10.02 -9.85
CA LYS A 178 14.86 -11.29 -9.16
C LYS A 178 14.01 -11.39 -7.89
N LEU A 179 13.60 -12.62 -7.59
CA LEU A 179 12.99 -12.99 -6.30
C LEU A 179 13.98 -13.80 -5.47
N LEU A 180 14.13 -13.42 -4.21
CA LEU A 180 14.99 -14.06 -3.22
C LEU A 180 14.14 -14.86 -2.22
N ALA A 181 14.57 -16.07 -1.88
CA ALA A 181 13.91 -16.85 -0.84
C ALA A 181 14.04 -16.17 0.54
N ASN A 182 12.94 -16.19 1.30
CA ASN A 182 12.89 -15.58 2.64
C ASN A 182 13.31 -16.54 3.75
N LYS A 183 13.24 -17.85 3.49
CA LYS A 183 13.47 -18.89 4.48
C LYS A 183 14.80 -18.71 5.22
N GLU A 184 14.74 -18.76 6.56
CA GLU A 184 15.91 -18.63 7.44
C GLU A 184 16.64 -17.27 7.35
N THR A 185 15.95 -16.21 6.92
CA THR A 185 16.46 -14.83 6.88
C THR A 185 15.65 -13.91 7.81
N ALA A 186 16.09 -12.65 7.94
CA ALA A 186 15.32 -11.61 8.62
C ALA A 186 13.93 -11.40 8.01
N PHE A 187 13.74 -11.77 6.75
CA PHE A 187 12.51 -11.58 5.97
C PHE A 187 11.54 -12.76 6.03
N ASP A 188 11.84 -13.82 6.80
CA ASP A 188 10.97 -14.99 6.89
C ASP A 188 9.78 -14.73 7.83
N PHE A 189 8.64 -14.41 7.23
CA PHE A 189 7.33 -14.29 7.88
C PHE A 189 6.35 -15.40 7.44
N SER A 190 6.84 -16.52 6.94
CA SER A 190 6.01 -17.66 6.54
C SER A 190 5.21 -18.25 7.72
N LYS A 191 5.65 -17.98 8.93
CA LYS A 191 4.97 -18.26 10.21
C LYS A 191 4.87 -16.98 11.02
N PRO A 192 3.93 -16.90 11.99
CA PRO A 192 3.86 -15.77 12.90
C PRO A 192 5.21 -15.48 13.53
N ARG A 193 5.72 -14.25 13.37
CA ARG A 193 7.01 -13.81 13.90
C ARG A 193 6.86 -12.43 14.53
N ASP A 194 7.42 -12.24 15.72
CA ASP A 194 7.44 -10.95 16.39
C ASP A 194 8.19 -9.91 15.56
N LEU A 195 7.53 -8.78 15.30
CA LEU A 195 8.05 -7.75 14.40
C LEU A 195 9.28 -7.04 14.97
N ALA A 196 9.35 -6.85 16.29
CA ALA A 196 10.52 -6.25 16.92
C ALA A 196 11.75 -7.16 16.80
N GLU A 197 11.58 -8.47 17.01
CA GLU A 197 12.66 -9.44 16.80
C GLU A 197 13.12 -9.50 15.35
N ALA A 198 12.18 -9.44 14.41
CA ALA A 198 12.49 -9.43 12.98
C ALA A 198 13.28 -8.18 12.58
N VAL A 199 12.90 -7.00 13.07
CA VAL A 199 13.63 -5.74 12.85
C VAL A 199 15.02 -5.78 13.48
N GLU A 200 15.16 -6.37 14.67
CA GLU A 200 16.49 -6.52 15.30
C GLU A 200 17.39 -7.44 14.47
N THR A 201 16.85 -8.53 13.95
CA THR A 201 17.59 -9.44 13.05
C THR A 201 17.99 -8.71 11.76
N LEU A 202 17.08 -7.98 11.16
CA LEU A 202 17.30 -7.18 9.94
C LEU A 202 18.44 -6.17 10.13
N ARG A 203 18.49 -5.49 11.28
CA ARG A 203 19.58 -4.55 11.62
C ARG A 203 20.94 -5.21 11.74
N LYS A 204 20.99 -6.40 12.35
CA LYS A 204 22.24 -7.14 12.59
C LYS A 204 22.77 -7.79 11.32
N GLU A 205 21.91 -8.37 10.50
CA GLU A 205 22.30 -9.19 9.36
C GLU A 205 22.39 -8.39 8.06
N GLU A 206 21.48 -7.44 7.85
CA GLU A 206 21.32 -6.71 6.60
C GLU A 206 21.72 -5.23 6.70
N ASN A 207 22.10 -4.75 7.90
CA ASN A 207 22.42 -3.34 8.16
C ASN A 207 21.28 -2.36 7.73
N GLN A 208 20.03 -2.81 7.77
CA GLN A 208 18.85 -2.01 7.49
C GLN A 208 18.19 -1.57 8.80
N LYS A 209 17.64 -0.35 8.85
CA LYS A 209 17.00 0.18 10.06
C LYS A 209 15.63 -0.47 10.32
N GLY A 210 14.90 -0.79 9.27
CA GLY A 210 13.56 -1.35 9.31
C GLY A 210 13.18 -1.91 7.94
N PHE A 211 11.99 -2.49 7.83
CA PHE A 211 11.47 -3.05 6.59
C PHE A 211 11.02 -1.94 5.63
N ASP A 212 11.32 -2.15 4.35
CA ASP A 212 10.83 -1.44 3.18
C ASP A 212 11.02 -2.40 1.99
N ASN A 213 10.20 -3.47 1.99
CA ASN A 213 10.46 -4.63 1.12
C ASN A 213 9.18 -5.16 0.49
N GLY A 214 9.26 -5.49 -0.81
CA GLY A 214 8.21 -6.12 -1.58
C GLY A 214 8.28 -7.65 -1.50
N TYR A 215 7.20 -8.28 -1.08
CA TYR A 215 7.00 -9.73 -0.99
C TYR A 215 6.14 -10.22 -2.14
N ALA A 216 6.53 -11.34 -2.75
CA ALA A 216 5.65 -12.08 -3.64
C ALA A 216 4.66 -12.89 -2.79
N VAL A 217 3.36 -12.66 -3.02
CA VAL A 217 2.28 -13.30 -2.26
C VAL A 217 1.29 -13.98 -3.20
N GLU A 218 0.56 -14.98 -2.68
CA GLU A 218 -0.51 -15.64 -3.43
C GLU A 218 -1.79 -14.76 -3.40
N PRO A 219 -2.27 -14.28 -4.55
CA PRO A 219 -3.49 -13.47 -4.62
C PRO A 219 -4.70 -14.20 -4.05
N SER A 220 -5.40 -13.60 -3.10
CA SER A 220 -6.62 -14.21 -2.54
C SER A 220 -7.51 -13.19 -1.84
N MET A 221 -8.82 -13.29 -2.09
CA MET A 221 -9.85 -12.53 -1.38
C MET A 221 -10.50 -13.36 -0.24
N THR A 222 -10.06 -14.61 -0.04
CA THR A 222 -10.57 -15.53 0.99
C THR A 222 -9.53 -15.99 2.00
N SER A 223 -8.25 -15.97 1.62
CA SER A 223 -7.11 -16.22 2.51
C SER A 223 -6.27 -14.95 2.61
N PRO A 224 -5.89 -14.50 3.81
CA PRO A 224 -5.13 -13.26 3.94
C PRO A 224 -3.73 -13.39 3.31
N VAL A 225 -3.27 -12.34 2.64
CA VAL A 225 -1.90 -12.21 2.13
C VAL A 225 -0.94 -11.82 3.25
N VAL A 226 -1.45 -11.09 4.26
CA VAL A 226 -0.73 -10.80 5.52
C VAL A 226 -1.70 -10.78 6.69
N GLU A 227 -1.25 -11.30 7.83
CA GLU A 227 -1.90 -11.18 9.12
C GLU A 227 -0.99 -10.41 10.09
N ILE A 228 -1.57 -9.46 10.82
CA ILE A 228 -0.92 -8.68 11.88
C ILE A 228 -1.67 -8.97 13.17
N ASN A 229 -1.01 -9.56 14.16
CA ASN A 229 -1.61 -9.94 15.42
C ASN A 229 -1.00 -9.11 16.56
N LYS A 230 -1.77 -8.15 17.09
CA LYS A 230 -1.45 -7.32 18.25
C LYS A 230 -1.82 -8.11 19.52
N LYS A 231 -0.87 -8.89 20.04
CA LYS A 231 -1.10 -9.91 21.08
C LYS A 231 -1.61 -9.32 22.39
N ASP A 232 -1.06 -8.18 22.79
CA ASP A 232 -1.45 -7.45 24.00
C ASP A 232 -2.90 -6.95 23.96
N GLN A 233 -3.38 -6.57 22.77
CA GLN A 233 -4.74 -6.07 22.52
C GLN A 233 -5.70 -7.18 22.08
N LYS A 234 -5.20 -8.38 21.78
CA LYS A 234 -5.97 -9.48 21.19
C LYS A 234 -6.64 -9.11 19.85
N VAL A 235 -6.10 -8.13 19.15
CA VAL A 235 -6.60 -7.67 17.85
C VAL A 235 -5.79 -8.32 16.73
N LYS A 236 -6.47 -8.92 15.79
CA LYS A 236 -5.88 -9.48 14.58
C LYS A 236 -6.40 -8.75 13.35
N ILE A 237 -5.50 -8.24 12.53
CA ILE A 237 -5.80 -7.58 11.26
C ILE A 237 -5.38 -8.53 10.14
N LYS A 238 -6.28 -8.76 9.20
CA LYS A 238 -6.06 -9.57 8.00
C LYS A 238 -6.21 -8.70 6.77
N VAL A 239 -5.27 -8.82 5.83
CA VAL A 239 -5.31 -8.10 4.56
C VAL A 239 -5.46 -9.11 3.42
N PHE A 240 -6.33 -8.79 2.47
CA PHE A 240 -6.62 -9.61 1.30
C PHE A 240 -6.41 -8.79 0.04
N SER A 241 -5.96 -9.44 -1.02
CA SER A 241 -5.75 -8.80 -2.32
C SER A 241 -5.87 -9.80 -3.46
N ASP A 242 -6.39 -9.34 -4.58
CA ASP A 242 -6.38 -10.08 -5.84
C ASP A 242 -5.08 -9.88 -6.65
N ARG A 243 -4.04 -9.27 -6.03
CA ARG A 243 -2.72 -9.03 -6.63
C ARG A 243 -1.61 -9.74 -5.89
N ASN A 244 -0.48 -9.94 -6.57
CA ASN A 244 0.61 -10.82 -6.20
C ASN A 244 1.75 -10.16 -5.42
N GLY A 245 1.63 -8.89 -5.06
CA GLY A 245 2.66 -8.14 -4.32
C GLY A 245 2.13 -7.57 -3.02
N LEU A 246 2.99 -7.55 -2.01
CA LEU A 246 2.79 -6.89 -0.73
C LEU A 246 4.07 -6.16 -0.36
N VAL A 247 4.01 -4.85 -0.17
CA VAL A 247 5.10 -4.10 0.47
C VAL A 247 4.78 -3.93 1.95
N ILE A 248 5.77 -4.19 2.81
CA ILE A 248 5.71 -3.82 4.22
C ILE A 248 6.75 -2.74 4.50
N PHE A 249 6.34 -1.73 5.26
CA PHE A 249 7.20 -0.63 5.68
C PHE A 249 7.01 -0.32 7.17
N THR A 250 8.10 -0.36 7.93
CA THR A 250 8.11 0.05 9.35
C THR A 250 8.47 1.51 9.45
N ALA A 251 7.67 2.31 10.20
CA ALA A 251 7.84 3.76 10.27
C ALA A 251 7.38 4.34 11.61
N ASP A 252 7.81 5.57 11.87
CA ASP A 252 7.19 6.53 12.79
C ASP A 252 6.75 7.75 11.97
N PRO A 253 5.57 7.67 11.32
CA PRO A 253 5.15 8.70 10.38
C PRO A 253 4.64 9.98 11.03
N GLN A 254 4.40 10.00 12.34
CA GLN A 254 3.85 11.17 13.03
C GLN A 254 4.93 12.18 13.44
N ASN A 255 6.10 11.73 13.88
CA ASN A 255 7.17 12.66 14.24
C ASN A 255 8.47 12.47 13.45
N GLY A 256 8.72 11.31 12.87
CA GLY A 256 9.88 10.99 12.04
C GLY A 256 11.23 11.00 12.79
N GLU A 257 11.29 11.40 14.05
CA GLU A 257 12.50 11.40 14.86
C GLU A 257 12.84 9.99 15.34
N ASN A 258 11.83 9.27 15.84
CA ASN A 258 11.97 7.89 16.24
C ASN A 258 12.29 6.99 15.03
N ASP A 259 11.73 7.28 13.87
CA ASP A 259 12.03 6.59 12.62
C ASP A 259 13.53 6.72 12.28
N ARG A 260 14.12 7.92 12.44
CA ARG A 260 15.56 8.13 12.26
C ARG A 260 16.42 7.35 13.24
N GLN A 261 15.89 7.07 14.43
CA GLN A 261 16.52 6.25 15.45
C GLN A 261 16.22 4.75 15.27
N GLY A 262 15.32 4.40 14.33
CA GLY A 262 14.85 3.04 14.11
C GLY A 262 13.91 2.56 15.22
N ILE A 263 13.14 3.47 15.81
CA ILE A 263 12.08 3.20 16.76
C ILE A 263 10.76 3.47 16.02
N PHE A 264 9.97 2.44 15.82
CA PHE A 264 8.77 2.51 15.00
C PHE A 264 7.50 2.35 15.81
N ASP A 265 6.44 3.07 15.44
CA ASP A 265 5.11 3.03 16.05
C ASP A 265 4.00 2.67 15.05
N SER A 266 4.37 2.22 13.88
CA SER A 266 3.44 1.75 12.86
C SER A 266 4.06 0.75 11.91
N LEU A 267 3.19 -0.04 11.26
CA LEU A 267 3.51 -0.91 10.13
C LEU A 267 2.61 -0.52 8.96
N ALA A 268 3.20 -0.09 7.85
CA ALA A 268 2.47 0.07 6.61
C ALA A 268 2.38 -1.26 5.85
N THR A 269 1.26 -1.48 5.19
CA THR A 269 1.05 -2.58 4.25
C THR A 269 0.45 -2.04 2.96
N GLU A 270 1.07 -2.38 1.83
CA GLU A 270 0.66 -1.95 0.51
C GLU A 270 0.48 -3.16 -0.38
N VAL A 271 -0.75 -3.55 -0.64
CA VAL A 271 -1.04 -4.66 -1.56
C VAL A 271 -1.20 -4.12 -2.98
N GLN A 272 -0.42 -4.67 -3.91
CA GLN A 272 -0.27 -4.17 -5.28
C GLN A 272 0.25 -5.29 -6.19
N THR A 273 0.41 -5.04 -7.47
CA THR A 273 1.26 -5.88 -8.32
C THR A 273 2.72 -5.72 -7.84
N LEU A 274 3.55 -6.73 -7.97
CA LEU A 274 4.96 -6.61 -7.60
C LEU A 274 5.56 -5.35 -8.23
N PRO A 275 6.18 -4.44 -7.42
CA PRO A 275 6.73 -3.18 -7.89
C PRO A 275 7.62 -3.28 -9.13
N ASP A 276 7.60 -2.23 -9.95
CA ASP A 276 8.31 -2.11 -11.21
C ASP A 276 7.93 -3.15 -12.29
N ALA A 277 6.67 -3.64 -12.25
CA ALA A 277 6.13 -4.54 -13.27
C ALA A 277 6.11 -3.94 -14.70
N LEU A 278 6.34 -2.64 -14.84
CA LEU A 278 6.51 -1.98 -16.15
C LEU A 278 7.81 -2.37 -16.84
N HIS A 279 8.85 -2.79 -16.08
CA HIS A 279 10.13 -3.27 -16.60
C HIS A 279 10.30 -4.79 -16.48
N HIS A 280 9.42 -5.46 -15.74
CA HIS A 280 9.51 -6.87 -15.42
C HIS A 280 8.15 -7.55 -15.67
N ASP A 281 7.92 -8.01 -16.89
CA ASP A 281 6.64 -8.62 -17.30
C ASP A 281 6.26 -9.85 -16.44
N GLU A 282 7.26 -10.54 -15.88
CA GLU A 282 7.08 -11.65 -14.92
C GLU A 282 6.44 -11.23 -13.59
N PHE A 283 6.46 -9.94 -13.25
CA PHE A 283 5.83 -9.43 -12.03
C PHE A 283 4.33 -9.17 -12.22
N GLY A 284 3.86 -9.06 -13.44
CA GLY A 284 2.43 -8.88 -13.77
C GLY A 284 2.17 -7.77 -14.77
N ASN A 285 0.91 -7.65 -15.20
CA ASN A 285 0.51 -6.64 -16.17
C ASN A 285 -0.28 -5.50 -15.51
N VAL A 286 0.27 -4.29 -15.61
CA VAL A 286 -0.34 -3.04 -15.12
C VAL A 286 -0.72 -2.08 -16.26
N ARG A 287 -0.54 -2.53 -17.51
CA ARG A 287 -0.94 -1.80 -18.71
C ARG A 287 -2.42 -2.00 -19.00
N LEU A 288 -3.06 -0.98 -19.50
CA LEU A 288 -4.47 -0.97 -19.90
C LEU A 288 -4.60 -0.48 -21.33
N ALA A 289 -5.27 -1.24 -22.18
CA ALA A 289 -5.59 -0.85 -23.54
C ALA A 289 -6.70 0.22 -23.59
N ALA A 290 -6.80 0.96 -24.68
CA ALA A 290 -7.92 1.88 -24.91
C ALA A 290 -9.25 1.13 -24.87
N GLY A 291 -10.21 1.63 -24.09
CA GLY A 291 -11.52 1.01 -23.88
C GLY A 291 -11.53 -0.13 -22.85
N GLU A 292 -10.38 -0.47 -22.25
CA GLU A 292 -10.33 -1.53 -21.25
C GLU A 292 -11.00 -1.09 -19.96
N HIS A 293 -11.75 -2.03 -19.36
CA HIS A 293 -12.30 -1.94 -18.03
C HIS A 293 -11.66 -3.00 -17.14
N LYS A 294 -11.13 -2.59 -16.00
CA LYS A 294 -10.45 -3.48 -15.03
C LYS A 294 -11.00 -3.26 -13.63
N GLN A 295 -11.19 -4.33 -12.90
CA GLN A 295 -11.51 -4.31 -11.48
C GLN A 295 -10.33 -4.80 -10.67
N ILE A 296 -10.06 -4.15 -9.53
CA ILE A 296 -9.04 -4.54 -8.55
C ILE A 296 -9.68 -4.52 -7.17
N LYS A 297 -9.32 -5.48 -6.32
CA LYS A 297 -9.93 -5.65 -5.01
C LYS A 297 -8.91 -5.76 -3.89
N ILE A 298 -9.19 -5.05 -2.81
CA ILE A 298 -8.48 -5.14 -1.52
C ILE A 298 -9.53 -5.36 -0.44
N ALA A 299 -9.22 -6.10 0.60
CA ALA A 299 -10.06 -6.11 1.78
C ALA A 299 -9.22 -6.16 3.06
N TYR A 300 -9.79 -5.61 4.11
CA TYR A 300 -9.27 -5.63 5.47
C TYR A 300 -10.31 -6.26 6.37
N GLN A 301 -9.87 -7.13 7.28
CA GLN A 301 -10.75 -7.78 8.27
C GLN A 301 -10.12 -7.66 9.64
N VAL A 302 -10.91 -7.32 10.64
CA VAL A 302 -10.47 -7.27 12.03
C VAL A 302 -11.19 -8.32 12.85
N GLU A 303 -10.46 -9.00 13.72
CA GLU A 303 -10.97 -10.10 14.55
C GLU A 303 -10.36 -10.10 15.95
N GLY A 304 -10.99 -10.78 16.90
CA GLY A 304 -10.39 -11.24 18.16
C GLY A 304 -10.40 -10.26 19.33
N TYR A 305 -11.17 -9.16 19.26
CA TYR A 305 -11.23 -8.13 20.32
C TYR A 305 -12.47 -8.26 21.20
#